data_8d2389a38461394ae568cb470fefe79c
#
_entry.id   8d2389a38461394ae568cb470fefe79c
#
_cell.length_a   1.000
_cell.length_b   1.000
_cell.length_c   1.000
_cell.angle_alpha   90.00
_cell.angle_beta   90.00
_cell.angle_gamma   90.00
#
_symmetry.space_group_name_H-M   'P 1'
#
loop_
_entity.id
_entity.type
_entity.pdbx_description
1 polymer ?
#
loop_
_entity_poly.entity_id
_entity_poly.type
_entity_poly.pdbx_seq_one_letter_code
_entity_poly.pdbx_strand_id
1 'polypeptide(L)'
;GNAIVVSAEIREGISTAWNLHEMGYPVFVLRYRIGMKATNNAPLEDVARAVQYITEHAEQFGVRAEDYAILSYSSGGQISGLFGTDAVGYKNYGLPKPGAMLLGYPVNTFLEFKPLYNVLLDTGVCQQRYYKMTLSDYITPDYPPTYHWCGKNDLTLMSMCWWAQGPVLEKAL
;
A
#
# COMPACT_ATOMS: atom_id res chain seq x y z
N GLY A 1 -4.21 -5.97 1.85
CA GLY A 1 -3.91 -7.21 2.56
C GLY A 1 -3.54 -6.99 4.02
N ASN A 2 -3.62 -8.01 4.81
CA ASN A 2 -3.23 -7.95 6.23
C ASN A 2 -1.74 -8.30 6.37
N ALA A 3 -0.91 -7.30 6.57
CA ALA A 3 0.54 -7.45 6.64
C ALA A 3 1.03 -8.33 7.82
N ILE A 4 0.18 -8.60 8.82
CA ILE A 4 0.60 -9.29 10.03
C ILE A 4 0.45 -10.80 9.90
N VAL A 5 -0.66 -11.32 9.37
CA VAL A 5 -0.99 -12.74 9.49
C VAL A 5 -1.56 -13.38 8.22
N VAL A 6 -2.27 -12.67 7.35
CA VAL A 6 -3.08 -13.27 6.28
C VAL A 6 -2.92 -12.55 4.94
N SER A 7 -2.73 -13.33 3.89
CA SER A 7 -2.87 -12.84 2.52
C SER A 7 -4.36 -12.74 2.15
N ALA A 8 -4.82 -11.55 1.81
CA ALA A 8 -6.16 -11.33 1.26
C ALA A 8 -6.21 -11.52 -0.27
N GLU A 9 -5.33 -12.36 -0.80
CA GLU A 9 -5.10 -12.55 -2.22
C GLU A 9 -6.37 -12.82 -3.02
N ILE A 10 -7.23 -13.71 -2.54
CA ILE A 10 -8.44 -14.10 -3.28
C ILE A 10 -9.45 -12.94 -3.31
N ARG A 11 -9.67 -12.30 -2.15
CA ARG A 11 -10.74 -11.28 -2.02
C ARG A 11 -10.33 -9.92 -2.59
N GLU A 12 -9.11 -9.49 -2.32
CA GLU A 12 -8.63 -8.14 -2.68
C GLU A 12 -7.76 -8.16 -3.94
N GLY A 13 -6.96 -9.21 -4.15
CA GLY A 13 -6.04 -9.32 -5.28
C GLY A 13 -6.71 -9.90 -6.53
N ILE A 14 -7.03 -11.18 -6.51
CA ILE A 14 -7.47 -11.91 -7.71
C ILE A 14 -8.81 -11.40 -8.21
N SER A 15 -9.81 -11.20 -7.33
CA SER A 15 -11.13 -10.71 -7.76
C SER A 15 -11.05 -9.33 -8.42
N THR A 16 -10.23 -8.43 -7.86
CA THR A 16 -10.03 -7.09 -8.43
C THR A 16 -9.28 -7.18 -9.76
N ALA A 17 -8.22 -7.99 -9.80
CA ALA A 17 -7.43 -8.18 -11.02
C ALA A 17 -8.28 -8.75 -12.17
N TRP A 18 -9.15 -9.69 -11.87
CA TRP A 18 -10.07 -10.25 -12.86
C TRP A 18 -10.99 -9.17 -13.44
N ASN A 19 -11.63 -8.37 -12.59
CA ASN A 19 -12.54 -7.31 -13.05
C ASN A 19 -11.81 -6.27 -13.91
N LEU A 20 -10.60 -5.87 -13.53
CA LEU A 20 -9.81 -4.93 -14.32
C LEU A 20 -9.33 -5.55 -15.64
N HIS A 21 -8.98 -6.83 -15.63
CA HIS A 21 -8.61 -7.55 -16.85
C HIS A 21 -9.76 -7.62 -17.84
N GLU A 22 -10.98 -7.92 -17.39
CA GLU A 22 -12.19 -7.90 -18.23
C GLU A 22 -12.48 -6.52 -18.84
N MET A 23 -11.99 -5.44 -18.18
CA MET A 23 -12.05 -4.07 -18.71
C MET A 23 -10.90 -3.75 -19.70
N GLY A 24 -10.00 -4.71 -19.96
CA GLY A 24 -8.90 -4.57 -20.90
C GLY A 24 -7.60 -4.03 -20.31
N TYR A 25 -7.50 -3.94 -18.98
CA TYR A 25 -6.25 -3.52 -18.33
C TYR A 25 -5.31 -4.70 -18.14
N PRO A 26 -4.00 -4.58 -18.45
CA PRO A 26 -2.99 -5.52 -17.99
C PRO A 26 -2.81 -5.34 -16.48
N VAL A 27 -2.90 -6.45 -15.72
CA VAL A 27 -2.90 -6.42 -14.26
C VAL A 27 -1.87 -7.39 -13.70
N PHE A 28 -1.09 -6.93 -12.72
CA PHE A 28 -0.14 -7.72 -11.98
C PHE A 28 -0.52 -7.75 -10.51
N VAL A 29 -0.62 -8.94 -9.92
CA VAL A 29 -0.95 -9.11 -8.50
C VAL A 29 0.32 -9.38 -7.71
N LEU A 30 0.69 -8.43 -6.86
CA LEU A 30 1.85 -8.56 -6.00
C LEU A 30 1.52 -9.32 -4.71
N ARG A 31 2.28 -10.38 -4.45
CA ARG A 31 2.38 -11.03 -3.15
C ARG A 31 3.66 -10.55 -2.46
N TYR A 32 3.51 -9.68 -1.48
CA TYR A 32 4.63 -9.14 -0.72
C TYR A 32 4.87 -9.92 0.59
N ARG A 33 6.04 -9.76 1.16
CA ARG A 33 6.42 -10.38 2.44
C ARG A 33 5.53 -9.89 3.58
N ILE A 34 5.02 -10.83 4.38
CA ILE A 34 4.14 -10.58 5.54
C ILE A 34 4.67 -11.27 6.80
N GLY A 35 4.13 -10.91 7.96
CA GLY A 35 4.49 -11.49 9.25
C GLY A 35 5.96 -11.32 9.58
N MET A 36 6.62 -12.36 10.08
CA MET A 36 8.04 -12.33 10.45
C MET A 36 9.00 -12.03 9.29
N LYS A 37 8.55 -12.21 8.04
CA LYS A 37 9.35 -11.89 6.84
C LYS A 37 9.23 -10.42 6.42
N ALA A 38 8.31 -9.69 7.01
CA ALA A 38 8.08 -8.27 6.72
C ALA A 38 8.96 -7.35 7.57
N THR A 39 10.22 -7.71 7.79
CA THR A 39 11.17 -6.93 8.60
C THR A 39 11.57 -5.63 7.91
N ASN A 40 11.87 -4.61 8.69
CA ASN A 40 12.28 -3.28 8.19
C ASN A 40 11.27 -2.72 7.18
N ASN A 41 11.71 -2.43 5.96
CA ASN A 41 10.89 -1.94 4.85
C ASN A 41 10.61 -3.03 3.80
N ALA A 42 10.77 -4.31 4.14
CA ALA A 42 10.68 -5.40 3.19
C ALA A 42 9.42 -5.37 2.28
N PRO A 43 8.20 -5.10 2.78
CA PRO A 43 7.03 -4.99 1.91
C PRO A 43 7.10 -3.81 0.92
N LEU A 44 7.69 -2.69 1.33
CA LEU A 44 7.90 -1.54 0.45
C LEU A 44 8.93 -1.85 -0.64
N GLU A 45 10.00 -2.55 -0.26
CA GLU A 45 11.00 -3.06 -1.20
C GLU A 45 10.40 -4.06 -2.21
N ASP A 46 9.43 -4.87 -1.76
CA ASP A 46 8.73 -5.82 -2.63
C ASP A 46 7.89 -5.09 -3.69
N VAL A 47 7.23 -3.98 -3.32
CA VAL A 47 6.53 -3.12 -4.29
C VAL A 47 7.54 -2.54 -5.29
N ALA A 48 8.65 -2.00 -4.80
CA ALA A 48 9.69 -1.43 -5.66
C ALA A 48 10.23 -2.46 -6.65
N ARG A 49 10.56 -3.67 -6.18
CA ARG A 49 11.06 -4.75 -7.05
C ARG A 49 10.04 -5.21 -8.08
N ALA A 50 8.76 -5.25 -7.70
CA ALA A 50 7.70 -5.61 -8.65
C ALA A 50 7.57 -4.56 -9.75
N VAL A 51 7.54 -3.28 -9.38
CA VAL A 51 7.49 -2.17 -10.34
C VAL A 51 8.74 -2.19 -11.23
N GLN A 52 9.93 -2.34 -10.65
CA GLN A 52 11.16 -2.44 -11.39
C GLN A 52 11.10 -3.58 -12.43
N TYR A 53 10.72 -4.77 -12.02
CA TYR A 53 10.62 -5.93 -12.90
C TYR A 53 9.65 -5.70 -14.05
N ILE A 54 8.47 -5.12 -13.76
CA ILE A 54 7.45 -4.85 -14.77
C ILE A 54 7.94 -3.78 -15.76
N THR A 55 8.58 -2.72 -15.28
CA THR A 55 9.08 -1.63 -16.14
C THR A 55 10.25 -2.08 -17.00
N GLU A 56 11.17 -2.88 -16.47
CA GLU A 56 12.29 -3.47 -17.23
C GLU A 56 11.83 -4.46 -18.32
N HIS A 57 10.68 -5.09 -18.14
CA HIS A 57 10.10 -6.07 -19.07
C HIS A 57 8.83 -5.55 -19.76
N ALA A 58 8.63 -4.24 -19.79
CA ALA A 58 7.40 -3.61 -20.28
C ALA A 58 7.06 -4.02 -21.72
N GLU A 59 8.03 -4.08 -22.61
CA GLU A 59 7.85 -4.55 -23.99
C GLU A 59 7.38 -6.00 -24.05
N GLN A 60 7.98 -6.88 -23.27
CA GLN A 60 7.60 -8.29 -23.18
C GLN A 60 6.15 -8.48 -22.69
N PHE A 61 5.72 -7.64 -21.77
CA PHE A 61 4.36 -7.67 -21.22
C PHE A 61 3.35 -6.88 -22.05
N GLY A 62 3.79 -6.13 -23.07
CA GLY A 62 2.94 -5.27 -23.87
C GLY A 62 2.33 -4.12 -23.07
N VAL A 63 3.06 -3.59 -22.07
CA VAL A 63 2.63 -2.49 -21.21
C VAL A 63 3.55 -1.29 -21.31
N ARG A 64 3.11 -0.15 -20.78
CA ARG A 64 3.96 1.04 -20.67
C ARG A 64 4.82 0.95 -19.41
N ALA A 65 6.06 1.42 -19.50
CA ALA A 65 6.94 1.51 -18.35
C ALA A 65 6.60 2.68 -17.41
N GLU A 66 5.81 3.61 -17.86
CA GLU A 66 5.39 4.83 -17.16
C GLU A 66 3.86 4.88 -17.05
N ASP A 67 3.34 5.82 -16.27
CA ASP A 67 1.90 6.05 -16.08
C ASP A 67 1.12 4.81 -15.58
N TYR A 68 1.78 3.94 -14.84
CA TYR A 68 1.11 2.80 -14.21
C TYR A 68 0.29 3.24 -12.99
N ALA A 69 -0.77 2.52 -12.71
CA ALA A 69 -1.56 2.73 -11.50
C ALA A 69 -1.25 1.66 -10.45
N ILE A 70 -1.30 2.03 -9.18
CA ILE A 70 -1.25 1.07 -8.07
C ILE A 70 -2.61 1.05 -7.37
N LEU A 71 -3.23 -0.14 -7.33
CA LEU A 71 -4.45 -0.37 -6.58
C LEU A 71 -4.16 -1.24 -5.38
N SER A 72 -4.61 -0.82 -4.21
CA SER A 72 -4.30 -1.52 -2.96
C SER A 72 -5.34 -1.29 -1.88
N TYR A 73 -5.34 -2.17 -0.88
CA TYR A 73 -6.34 -2.20 0.17
C TYR A 73 -5.70 -2.31 1.55
N SER A 74 -6.35 -1.71 2.57
CA SER A 74 -6.00 -1.87 3.98
C SER A 74 -4.52 -1.56 4.26
N SER A 75 -3.79 -2.47 4.91
CA SER A 75 -2.34 -2.33 5.15
C SER A 75 -1.52 -2.29 3.87
N GLY A 76 -1.97 -2.95 2.80
CA GLY A 76 -1.39 -2.79 1.46
C GLY A 76 -1.52 -1.36 0.95
N GLY A 77 -2.60 -0.66 1.32
CA GLY A 77 -2.79 0.75 1.03
C GLY A 77 -1.75 1.66 1.68
N GLN A 78 -1.32 1.36 2.90
CA GLN A 78 -0.22 2.10 3.52
C GLN A 78 1.10 1.86 2.78
N ILE A 79 1.42 0.59 2.50
CA ILE A 79 2.69 0.22 1.84
C ILE A 79 2.79 0.89 0.47
N SER A 80 1.76 0.76 -0.36
CA SER A 80 1.75 1.38 -1.69
C SER A 80 1.58 2.88 -1.63
N GLY A 81 0.84 3.40 -0.65
CA GLY A 81 0.78 4.84 -0.39
C GLY A 81 2.16 5.43 -0.10
N LEU A 82 2.92 4.80 0.79
CA LEU A 82 4.31 5.19 1.07
C LEU A 82 5.20 5.05 -0.17
N PHE A 83 4.99 4.01 -1.00
CA PHE A 83 5.71 3.88 -2.26
C PHE A 83 5.43 5.05 -3.22
N GLY A 84 4.24 5.61 -3.22
CA GLY A 84 3.87 6.79 -4.02
C GLY A 84 4.56 8.08 -3.59
N THR A 85 5.25 8.12 -2.44
CA THR A 85 5.91 9.32 -1.93
C THR A 85 7.32 9.52 -2.46
N ASP A 86 7.74 10.77 -2.60
CA ASP A 86 9.12 11.13 -2.97
C ASP A 86 10.13 10.75 -1.88
N ALA A 87 9.75 10.97 -0.63
CA ALA A 87 10.68 10.88 0.50
C ALA A 87 11.12 9.46 0.84
N VAL A 88 10.22 8.48 0.69
CA VAL A 88 10.49 7.08 1.09
C VAL A 88 10.11 6.07 0.01
N GLY A 89 9.49 6.51 -1.08
CA GLY A 89 8.90 5.65 -2.11
C GLY A 89 9.71 5.58 -3.42
N TYR A 90 8.99 5.62 -4.53
CA TYR A 90 9.49 5.35 -5.88
C TYR A 90 10.81 6.03 -6.23
N LYS A 91 10.98 7.28 -5.81
CA LYS A 91 12.17 8.08 -6.11
C LYS A 91 13.44 7.52 -5.47
N ASN A 92 13.34 6.98 -4.24
CA ASN A 92 14.47 6.36 -3.55
C ASN A 92 14.94 5.07 -4.22
N TYR A 93 14.08 4.46 -5.03
CA TYR A 93 14.40 3.26 -5.81
C TYR A 93 14.76 3.57 -7.27
N GLY A 94 14.79 4.84 -7.65
CA GLY A 94 15.09 5.25 -9.04
C GLY A 94 14.00 4.81 -10.03
N LEU A 95 12.75 4.67 -9.56
CA LEU A 95 11.62 4.18 -10.36
C LEU A 95 10.76 5.34 -10.86
N PRO A 96 10.01 5.15 -11.96
CA PRO A 96 9.08 6.15 -12.43
C PRO A 96 7.95 6.35 -11.41
N LYS A 97 7.47 7.59 -11.31
CA LYS A 97 6.34 7.96 -10.46
C LYS A 97 5.08 7.24 -10.93
N PRO A 98 4.27 6.68 -10.01
CA PRO A 98 2.94 6.18 -10.37
C PRO A 98 2.09 7.27 -11.03
N GLY A 99 1.38 6.93 -12.10
CA GLY A 99 0.43 7.83 -12.75
C GLY A 99 -0.85 8.02 -11.93
N ALA A 100 -1.22 7.02 -11.12
CA ALA A 100 -2.36 7.11 -10.19
C ALA A 100 -2.23 6.13 -9.01
N MET A 101 -2.84 6.52 -7.89
CA MET A 101 -3.01 5.68 -6.70
C MET A 101 -4.50 5.42 -6.44
N LEU A 102 -4.88 4.16 -6.23
CA LEU A 102 -6.24 3.72 -5.93
C LEU A 102 -6.21 3.01 -4.58
N LEU A 103 -6.63 3.68 -3.53
CA LEU A 103 -6.45 3.24 -2.15
C LEU A 103 -7.79 2.91 -1.49
N GLY A 104 -8.11 1.63 -1.40
CA GLY A 104 -9.31 1.14 -0.71
C GLY A 104 -9.07 1.01 0.79
N TYR A 105 -9.83 1.75 1.61
CA TYR A 105 -9.72 1.76 3.08
C TYR A 105 -8.28 1.63 3.58
N PRO A 106 -7.35 2.49 3.06
CA PRO A 106 -5.94 2.38 3.40
C PRO A 106 -5.70 2.65 4.88
N VAL A 107 -4.70 2.01 5.44
CA VAL A 107 -4.16 2.42 6.73
C VAL A 107 -3.28 3.64 6.51
N ASN A 108 -3.59 4.73 7.21
CA ASN A 108 -2.76 5.93 7.21
C ASN A 108 -1.62 5.81 8.21
N THR A 109 -1.93 5.32 9.42
CA THR A 109 -0.95 5.13 10.50
C THR A 109 -1.31 3.93 11.37
N PHE A 110 -0.30 3.23 11.86
CA PHE A 110 -0.45 2.25 12.92
C PHE A 110 -0.11 2.81 14.31
N LEU A 111 0.36 4.04 14.41
CA LEU A 111 0.83 4.64 15.66
C LEU A 111 -0.29 4.91 16.67
N GLU A 112 -1.53 5.03 16.23
CA GLU A 112 -2.70 5.22 17.09
C GLU A 112 -3.11 3.96 17.85
N PHE A 113 -2.54 2.80 17.50
CA PHE A 113 -2.78 1.49 18.15
C PHE A 113 -1.94 1.23 19.37
N LYS A 114 -1.53 2.25 20.07
CA LYS A 114 -0.51 2.20 21.12
C LYS A 114 -0.58 1.07 22.17
N PRO A 115 -1.70 0.54 22.67
CA PRO A 115 -1.60 -0.53 23.66
C PRO A 115 -1.29 -1.90 23.06
N LEU A 116 -1.94 -2.28 21.95
CA LEU A 116 -1.77 -3.62 21.37
C LEU A 116 -0.55 -3.72 20.46
N TYR A 117 -0.28 -2.65 19.70
CA TYR A 117 0.84 -2.61 18.77
C TYR A 117 2.19 -2.39 19.45
N ASN A 118 2.27 -1.62 20.53
CA ASN A 118 3.50 -1.52 21.30
C ASN A 118 3.93 -2.89 21.84
N VAL A 119 2.99 -3.71 22.30
CA VAL A 119 3.31 -5.08 22.71
C VAL A 119 3.83 -5.92 21.53
N LEU A 120 3.22 -5.80 20.35
CA LEU A 120 3.66 -6.53 19.15
C LEU A 120 4.94 -5.95 18.54
N LEU A 121 5.16 -4.65 18.62
CA LEU A 121 6.36 -3.97 18.12
C LEU A 121 7.53 -4.09 19.10
N ASP A 122 7.27 -4.05 20.42
CA ASP A 122 8.30 -4.13 21.45
C ASP A 122 8.76 -5.55 21.71
N THR A 123 7.95 -6.56 21.39
CA THR A 123 8.35 -7.98 21.49
C THR A 123 9.28 -8.45 20.36
N GLY A 124 9.66 -7.56 19.44
CA GLY A 124 10.50 -7.92 18.28
C GLY A 124 9.81 -8.77 17.22
N VAL A 125 8.52 -9.13 17.42
CA VAL A 125 7.73 -9.93 16.48
C VAL A 125 7.39 -9.13 15.22
N CYS A 126 7.29 -7.79 15.33
CA CYS A 126 7.05 -6.89 14.21
C CYS A 126 8.18 -5.86 14.09
N GLN A 127 9.29 -6.22 13.49
CA GLN A 127 10.39 -5.28 13.19
C GLN A 127 10.11 -4.46 11.92
N GLN A 128 8.89 -4.05 11.72
CA GLN A 128 8.45 -3.40 10.49
C GLN A 128 8.57 -1.88 10.65
N ARG A 129 9.60 -1.29 10.07
CA ARG A 129 9.83 0.16 10.16
C ARG A 129 8.71 0.99 9.56
N TYR A 130 8.08 0.52 8.47
CA TYR A 130 6.99 1.25 7.82
C TYR A 130 5.74 1.39 8.70
N TYR A 131 5.51 0.54 9.68
CA TYR A 131 4.42 0.72 10.65
C TYR A 131 4.59 1.95 11.55
N LYS A 132 5.81 2.46 11.69
CA LYS A 132 6.10 3.69 12.40
C LYS A 132 5.91 4.93 11.53
N MET A 133 5.57 4.76 10.25
CA MET A 133 5.36 5.83 9.30
C MET A 133 3.87 6.13 9.19
N THR A 134 3.51 7.38 9.31
CA THR A 134 2.17 7.89 9.02
C THR A 134 2.16 8.35 7.57
N LEU A 135 1.32 7.76 6.72
CA LEU A 135 1.30 8.06 5.29
C LEU A 135 1.10 9.56 5.02
N SER A 136 0.13 10.18 5.71
CA SER A 136 -0.17 11.60 5.53
C SER A 136 1.00 12.55 5.81
N ASP A 137 2.00 12.15 6.60
CA ASP A 137 3.17 12.96 6.89
C ASP A 137 4.15 13.06 5.71
N TYR A 138 3.99 12.19 4.71
CA TYR A 138 4.86 12.10 3.53
C TYR A 138 4.16 12.55 2.24
N ILE A 139 2.89 12.92 2.29
CA ILE A 139 2.16 13.43 1.13
C ILE A 139 2.58 14.88 0.88
N THR A 140 2.90 15.17 -0.37
CA THR A 140 3.29 16.49 -0.86
C THR A 140 2.42 16.87 -2.05
N PRO A 141 2.42 18.14 -2.50
CA PRO A 141 1.71 18.55 -3.72
C PRO A 141 2.09 17.76 -4.97
N ASP A 142 3.27 17.15 -4.99
CA ASP A 142 3.75 16.29 -6.09
C ASP A 142 3.34 14.82 -5.95
N TYR A 143 2.56 14.47 -4.92
CA TYR A 143 2.05 13.11 -4.75
C TYR A 143 1.19 12.69 -5.97
N PRO A 144 1.21 11.41 -6.38
CA PRO A 144 0.43 10.96 -7.53
C PRO A 144 -1.07 11.25 -7.36
N PRO A 145 -1.82 11.56 -8.44
CA PRO A 145 -3.26 11.64 -8.38
C PRO A 145 -3.86 10.44 -7.66
N THR A 146 -4.69 10.68 -6.66
CA THR A 146 -5.17 9.63 -5.77
C THR A 146 -6.68 9.60 -5.69
N TYR A 147 -7.24 8.40 -5.85
CA TYR A 147 -8.61 8.10 -5.47
C TYR A 147 -8.58 7.17 -4.27
N HIS A 148 -9.11 7.62 -3.15
CA HIS A 148 -9.26 6.78 -1.98
C HIS A 148 -10.72 6.63 -1.59
N TRP A 149 -11.06 5.50 -0.95
CA TRP A 149 -12.39 5.25 -0.42
C TRP A 149 -12.33 4.43 0.86
N CYS A 150 -13.27 4.68 1.75
CA CYS A 150 -13.46 3.90 2.97
C CYS A 150 -14.96 3.81 3.29
N GLY A 151 -15.35 2.74 3.94
CA GLY A 151 -16.73 2.55 4.39
C GLY A 151 -16.99 3.37 5.64
N LYS A 152 -18.07 4.18 5.65
CA LYS A 152 -18.49 4.95 6.84
C LYS A 152 -18.76 4.06 8.06
N ASN A 153 -19.24 2.84 7.82
CA ASN A 153 -19.60 1.87 8.86
C ASN A 153 -18.69 0.64 8.80
N ASP A 154 -17.43 0.80 8.46
CA ASP A 154 -16.47 -0.31 8.47
C ASP A 154 -16.20 -0.75 9.92
N LEU A 155 -16.78 -1.89 10.30
CA LEU A 155 -16.67 -2.43 11.65
C LEU A 155 -15.23 -2.81 12.02
N THR A 156 -14.42 -3.17 11.04
CA THR A 156 -13.00 -3.47 11.26
C THR A 156 -12.24 -2.21 11.64
N LEU A 157 -12.50 -1.13 10.93
CA LEU A 157 -11.92 0.18 11.23
C LEU A 157 -12.46 0.75 12.55
N MET A 158 -13.76 0.57 12.83
CA MET A 158 -14.38 1.03 14.09
C MET A 158 -13.84 0.27 15.31
N SER A 159 -13.70 -1.05 15.23
CA SER A 159 -13.20 -1.86 16.35
C SER A 159 -11.73 -1.60 16.68
N MET A 160 -11.00 -1.03 15.74
CA MET A 160 -9.57 -0.71 15.84
C MET A 160 -9.30 0.79 15.99
N CYS A 161 -10.31 1.61 16.29
CA CYS A 161 -10.21 3.09 16.34
C CYS A 161 -9.70 3.74 15.03
N TRP A 162 -9.92 3.09 13.90
CA TRP A 162 -9.44 3.55 12.58
C TRP A 162 -10.39 4.46 11.84
N TRP A 163 -11.52 4.82 12.43
CA TRP A 163 -12.51 5.70 11.82
C TRP A 163 -11.95 7.06 11.36
N ALA A 164 -10.86 7.53 11.95
CA ALA A 164 -10.19 8.78 11.57
C ALA A 164 -9.19 8.63 10.41
N GLN A 165 -8.80 7.41 10.04
CA GLN A 165 -7.74 7.16 9.05
C GLN A 165 -8.07 7.74 7.66
N GLY A 166 -9.27 7.51 7.17
CA GLY A 166 -9.76 8.04 5.89
C GLY A 166 -9.81 9.57 5.86
N PRO A 167 -10.53 10.22 6.78
CA PRO A 167 -10.60 11.68 6.85
C PRO A 167 -9.25 12.39 7.03
N VAL A 168 -8.31 11.79 7.76
CA VAL A 168 -6.96 12.35 7.91
C VAL A 168 -6.19 12.27 6.60
N LEU A 169 -6.28 11.14 5.90
CA LEU A 169 -5.64 10.97 4.61
C LEU A 169 -6.25 11.89 3.54
N GLU A 170 -7.58 12.00 3.49
CA GLU A 170 -8.29 12.91 2.58
C GLU A 170 -7.83 14.37 2.73
N LYS A 171 -7.52 14.76 3.94
CA LYS A 171 -7.08 16.12 4.24
C LYS A 171 -5.63 16.39 3.81
N ALA A 172 -4.83 15.33 3.68
CA ALA A 172 -3.44 15.41 3.26
C ALA A 172 -3.29 15.32 1.74
N LEU A 173 -4.24 14.65 1.06
CA LEU A 173 -4.33 14.56 -0.40
C LEU A 173 -4.89 15.86 -1.01
#